data_4952a6b9674d32546343132f664a469d
#
_entry.id   4952a6b9674d32546343132f664a469d
#
_cell.length_a   1.000
_cell.length_b   1.000
_cell.length_c   1.000
_cell.angle_alpha   90.00
_cell.angle_beta   90.00
_cell.angle_gamma   90.00
#
_symmetry.space_group_name_H-M   'P 1'
#
loop_
_entity.id
_entity.type
_entity.pdbx_description
1 polymer ?
#
loop_
_entity_poly.entity_id
_entity_poly.type
_entity_poly.pdbx_seq_one_letter_code
_entity_poly.pdbx_strand_id
1 'polypeptide(L)'
;MRMESGDSGGKLYFKNKDMIPEWAKEMNCAVTVCDKEGVIVYMNDRAKETFASHGDLVGKSLIPCHSERSRGIIAELLRTGGSNAYTIHKNGLRKMIYQTAWKENGEVAGLVEISMVIPEDMPHYVR
;
A
#
# COMPACT_ATOMS: atom_id res chain seq x y z
N MET A 1 -17.93 -13.52 -3.23
CA MET A 1 -17.66 -14.48 -3.56
C MET A 1 -16.40 -14.61 -4.02
N ARG A 2 -15.77 -15.37 -3.93
CA ARG A 2 -14.60 -15.48 -4.35
C ARG A 2 -14.61 -16.39 -5.32
N MET A 3 -14.11 -16.56 -6.03
CA MET A 3 -14.13 -17.36 -6.93
C MET A 3 -13.19 -18.02 -7.13
N GLU A 4 -12.98 -18.72 -7.43
CA GLU A 4 -12.19 -19.36 -7.57
C GLU A 4 -11.52 -19.45 -8.30
N SER A 5 -11.31 -19.66 -8.79
CA SER A 5 -10.72 -19.80 -9.53
C SER A 5 -9.59 -19.99 -9.63
N GLY A 6 -9.12 -20.72 -9.51
CA GLY A 6 -7.93 -21.03 -9.74
C GLY A 6 -6.96 -20.11 -9.56
N ASP A 7 -7.20 -19.12 -9.17
CA ASP A 7 -6.25 -18.16 -8.96
C ASP A 7 -5.59 -18.37 -7.76
N SER A 8 -4.44 -17.95 -7.62
CA SER A 8 -3.83 -18.01 -6.44
C SER A 8 -4.25 -16.95 -5.62
N GLY A 9 -4.17 -17.13 -4.48
CA GLY A 9 -4.55 -16.37 -3.43
C GLY A 9 -4.92 -14.98 -3.58
N GLY A 10 -4.05 -14.10 -3.38
CA GLY A 10 -4.34 -12.70 -3.34
C GLY A 10 -5.05 -12.19 -4.53
N LYS A 11 -4.91 -12.84 -5.63
CA LYS A 11 -5.55 -12.36 -6.79
C LYS A 11 -7.03 -12.41 -6.72
N LEU A 12 -7.59 -13.21 -5.85
CA LEU A 12 -9.03 -13.28 -5.74
C LEU A 12 -9.66 -12.00 -5.23
N TYR A 13 -8.90 -11.20 -4.50
CA TYR A 13 -9.45 -9.97 -3.95
C TYR A 13 -9.78 -8.94 -5.01
N PHE A 14 -9.02 -8.95 -6.11
CA PHE A 14 -9.22 -7.96 -7.16
C PHE A 14 -9.37 -8.61 -8.52
N LYS A 15 -9.88 -9.83 -8.54
CA LYS A 15 -9.98 -10.53 -9.83
C LYS A 15 -10.98 -9.89 -10.77
N ASN A 16 -11.96 -9.20 -10.23
CA ASN A 16 -12.93 -8.49 -11.04
C ASN A 16 -12.59 -7.03 -10.99
N LYS A 17 -12.23 -6.45 -12.13
CA LYS A 17 -11.83 -5.06 -12.17
C LYS A 17 -12.89 -4.12 -11.67
N ASP A 18 -14.16 -4.50 -11.85
CA ASP A 18 -15.24 -3.65 -11.38
C ASP A 18 -15.26 -3.55 -9.86
N MET A 19 -14.57 -4.43 -9.16
CA MET A 19 -14.51 -4.38 -7.70
C MET A 19 -13.35 -3.56 -7.20
N ILE A 20 -12.47 -3.10 -8.08
CA ILE A 20 -11.37 -2.24 -7.68
C ILE A 20 -11.94 -0.87 -7.40
N PRO A 21 -11.61 -0.29 -6.24
CA PRO A 21 -12.21 1.00 -5.88
C PRO A 21 -11.81 2.09 -6.84
N GLU A 22 -12.80 2.67 -7.50
CA GLU A 22 -12.52 3.75 -8.42
C GLU A 22 -12.07 5.02 -7.70
N TRP A 23 -12.51 5.18 -6.46
CA TRP A 23 -12.16 6.38 -5.72
C TRP A 23 -10.67 6.49 -5.44
N ALA A 24 -9.96 5.39 -5.42
CA ALA A 24 -8.54 5.40 -5.14
C ALA A 24 -7.69 5.70 -6.37
N LYS A 25 -8.23 5.44 -7.56
CA LYS A 25 -7.41 5.44 -8.76
C LYS A 25 -6.70 6.76 -9.03
N GLU A 26 -7.41 7.87 -8.88
CA GLU A 26 -6.84 9.18 -9.20
C GLU A 26 -6.70 10.06 -7.97
N MET A 27 -6.67 9.49 -6.78
CA MET A 27 -6.48 10.27 -5.57
C MET A 27 -5.11 10.95 -5.59
N ASN A 28 -5.04 12.10 -4.94
CA ASN A 28 -3.80 12.85 -4.85
C ASN A 28 -2.93 12.36 -3.70
N CYS A 29 -2.76 11.07 -3.64
CA CYS A 29 -1.80 10.42 -2.77
C CYS A 29 -1.50 9.06 -3.38
N ALA A 30 -0.36 8.50 -3.06
CA ALA A 30 0.03 7.21 -3.61
C ALA A 30 -0.54 6.09 -2.73
N VAL A 31 -1.21 5.13 -3.35
CA VAL A 31 -1.79 3.98 -2.64
C VAL A 31 -1.24 2.71 -3.26
N THR A 32 -0.58 1.89 -2.44
CA THR A 32 -0.05 0.59 -2.85
C THR A 32 -0.60 -0.47 -1.91
N VAL A 33 -1.13 -1.54 -2.46
CA VAL A 33 -1.72 -2.62 -1.67
C VAL A 33 -1.01 -3.91 -2.02
N CYS A 34 -0.62 -4.69 -1.01
CA CYS A 34 -0.05 -6.00 -1.22
C CYS A 34 -0.88 -7.05 -0.50
N ASP A 35 -0.69 -8.32 -0.88
CA ASP A 35 -1.29 -9.43 -0.16
C ASP A 35 -0.37 -9.81 1.01
N LYS A 36 -0.73 -10.85 1.73
CA LYS A 36 0.00 -11.19 2.95
C LYS A 36 1.37 -11.78 2.67
N GLU A 37 1.66 -12.15 1.44
CA GLU A 37 3.01 -12.56 1.05
C GLU A 37 3.84 -11.39 0.57
N GLY A 38 3.28 -10.20 0.55
CA GLY A 38 4.02 -9.02 0.10
C GLY A 38 3.98 -8.80 -1.39
N VAL A 39 3.12 -9.51 -2.11
CA VAL A 39 2.99 -9.32 -3.55
C VAL A 39 2.02 -8.17 -3.80
N ILE A 40 2.45 -7.21 -4.60
CA ILE A 40 1.65 -6.02 -4.88
C ILE A 40 0.46 -6.42 -5.75
N VAL A 41 -0.74 -6.10 -5.29
CA VAL A 41 -1.96 -6.43 -6.00
C VAL A 41 -2.65 -5.20 -6.56
N TYR A 42 -2.29 -4.00 -6.11
CA TYR A 42 -2.90 -2.77 -6.61
C TYR A 42 -1.98 -1.58 -6.37
N MET A 43 -1.93 -0.68 -7.34
CA MET A 43 -1.28 0.61 -7.21
C MET A 43 -2.14 1.62 -7.94
N ASN A 44 -2.43 2.74 -7.29
CA ASN A 44 -3.18 3.78 -7.99
C ASN A 44 -2.25 4.58 -8.89
N ASP A 45 -2.79 5.55 -9.62
CA ASP A 45 -2.00 6.29 -10.60
C ASP A 45 -0.82 7.01 -9.97
N ARG A 46 -1.03 7.63 -8.80
CA ARG A 46 0.04 8.36 -8.14
C ARG A 46 1.16 7.43 -7.69
N ALA A 47 0.82 6.23 -7.21
CA ALA A 47 1.83 5.26 -6.82
C ALA A 47 2.63 4.80 -8.02
N LYS A 48 1.97 4.59 -9.16
CA LYS A 48 2.67 4.19 -10.37
C LYS A 48 3.63 5.27 -10.84
N GLU A 49 3.24 6.53 -10.73
CA GLU A 49 4.14 7.63 -11.06
C GLU A 49 5.35 7.66 -10.15
N THR A 50 5.14 7.46 -8.87
CA THR A 50 6.23 7.51 -7.89
C THR A 50 7.29 6.46 -8.17
N PHE A 51 6.88 5.29 -8.63
CA PHE A 51 7.80 4.19 -8.88
C PHE A 51 7.99 3.90 -10.36
N ALA A 52 7.77 4.91 -11.21
CA ALA A 52 7.81 4.70 -12.66
C ALA A 52 9.15 4.17 -13.15
N SER A 53 10.25 4.55 -12.49
CA SER A 53 11.56 4.10 -12.90
C SER A 53 11.76 2.61 -12.68
N HIS A 54 10.92 1.97 -11.88
CA HIS A 54 11.03 0.55 -11.61
C HIS A 54 10.14 -0.30 -12.52
N GLY A 55 9.39 0.34 -13.42
CA GLY A 55 8.48 -0.37 -14.31
C GLY A 55 7.20 -0.77 -13.59
N ASP A 56 6.52 -1.76 -14.14
CA ASP A 56 5.25 -2.22 -13.59
C ASP A 56 5.54 -3.14 -12.40
N LEU A 57 5.10 -2.73 -11.23
CA LEU A 57 5.36 -3.48 -10.00
C LEU A 57 4.19 -4.33 -9.55
N VAL A 58 3.01 -4.16 -10.13
CA VAL A 58 1.87 -5.01 -9.76
C VAL A 58 2.20 -6.45 -10.11
N GLY A 59 1.99 -7.35 -9.16
CA GLY A 59 2.35 -8.75 -9.32
C GLY A 59 3.73 -9.09 -8.81
N LYS A 60 4.51 -8.09 -8.41
CA LYS A 60 5.86 -8.32 -7.90
C LYS A 60 5.90 -8.10 -6.40
N SER A 61 6.89 -8.70 -5.76
CA SER A 61 7.06 -8.53 -4.33
C SER A 61 7.57 -7.12 -4.02
N LEU A 62 7.02 -6.51 -2.97
CA LEU A 62 7.53 -5.22 -2.54
C LEU A 62 8.76 -5.37 -1.65
N ILE A 63 9.07 -6.59 -1.22
CA ILE A 63 10.15 -6.81 -0.27
C ILE A 63 11.52 -6.36 -0.78
N PRO A 64 11.94 -6.72 -2.02
CA PRO A 64 13.28 -6.34 -2.47
C PRO A 64 13.51 -4.84 -2.60
N CYS A 65 12.46 -4.05 -2.65
CA CYS A 65 12.59 -2.61 -2.81
C CYS A 65 12.82 -1.90 -1.49
N HIS A 66 12.90 -2.63 -0.38
CA HIS A 66 12.97 -2.03 0.94
C HIS A 66 14.25 -2.45 1.64
N SER A 67 14.73 -1.58 2.54
CA SER A 67 15.88 -1.89 3.37
C SER A 67 15.53 -3.03 4.32
N GLU A 68 16.57 -3.60 4.92
CA GLU A 68 16.35 -4.68 5.87
C GLU A 68 15.46 -4.25 7.01
N ARG A 69 15.65 -3.03 7.50
CA ARG A 69 14.80 -2.51 8.57
C ARG A 69 13.36 -2.40 8.14
N SER A 70 13.13 -1.84 6.95
CA SER A 70 11.78 -1.68 6.43
C SER A 70 11.10 -3.02 6.20
N ARG A 71 11.88 -4.01 5.73
CA ARG A 71 11.32 -5.35 5.54
C ARG A 71 10.87 -5.97 6.85
N GLY A 72 11.63 -5.72 7.91
CA GLY A 72 11.24 -6.22 9.23
C GLY A 72 9.95 -5.59 9.71
N ILE A 73 9.79 -4.29 9.49
CA ILE A 73 8.57 -3.58 9.88
C ILE A 73 7.38 -4.15 9.11
N ILE A 74 7.53 -4.32 7.80
CA ILE A 74 6.46 -4.86 6.96
C ILE A 74 6.06 -6.25 7.44
N ALA A 75 7.05 -7.11 7.71
CA ALA A 75 6.77 -8.45 8.18
C ALA A 75 6.00 -8.44 9.50
N GLU A 76 6.38 -7.52 10.40
CA GLU A 76 5.71 -7.41 11.68
C GLU A 76 4.26 -6.94 11.51
N LEU A 77 4.02 -5.97 10.63
CA LEU A 77 2.67 -5.49 10.38
C LEU A 77 1.79 -6.58 9.79
N LEU A 78 2.35 -7.37 8.88
CA LEU A 78 1.61 -8.47 8.29
C LEU A 78 1.30 -9.56 9.32
N ARG A 79 2.19 -9.73 10.29
CA ARG A 79 1.99 -10.74 11.33
C ARG A 79 0.96 -10.27 12.36
N THR A 80 1.02 -9.01 12.77
CA THR A 80 0.21 -8.53 13.88
C THR A 80 -1.08 -7.86 13.46
N GLY A 81 -1.14 -7.36 12.22
CA GLY A 81 -2.29 -6.57 11.80
C GLY A 81 -2.24 -5.14 12.27
N GLY A 82 -1.05 -4.64 12.58
CA GLY A 82 -0.90 -3.30 13.11
C GLY A 82 -0.72 -2.23 12.05
N SER A 83 -0.26 -1.07 12.51
CA SER A 83 -0.04 0.10 11.66
C SER A 83 1.27 0.76 12.02
N ASN A 84 1.80 1.54 11.09
CA ASN A 84 3.04 2.27 11.27
C ASN A 84 2.95 3.58 10.50
N ALA A 85 3.55 4.64 11.03
CA ALA A 85 3.52 5.92 10.35
C ALA A 85 4.85 6.63 10.56
N TYR A 86 5.33 7.31 9.53
CA TYR A 86 6.55 8.09 9.64
C TYR A 86 6.56 9.14 8.54
N THR A 87 7.50 10.08 8.64
CA THR A 87 7.66 11.10 7.61
C THR A 87 9.01 10.94 6.94
N ILE A 88 9.07 11.39 5.70
CA ILE A 88 10.32 11.45 4.95
C ILE A 88 10.43 12.81 4.29
N HIS A 89 11.67 13.19 3.93
CA HIS A 89 11.94 14.35 3.11
C HIS A 89 12.51 13.82 1.81
N LYS A 90 11.90 14.19 0.71
CA LYS A 90 12.37 13.72 -0.59
C LYS A 90 12.09 14.77 -1.64
N ASN A 91 13.11 15.16 -2.39
CA ASN A 91 12.98 16.13 -3.47
C ASN A 91 12.34 17.44 -2.98
N GLY A 92 12.74 17.88 -1.79
CA GLY A 92 12.23 19.14 -1.24
C GLY A 92 10.83 19.05 -0.67
N LEU A 93 10.22 17.87 -0.67
CA LEU A 93 8.87 17.69 -0.16
C LEU A 93 8.90 16.85 1.09
N ARG A 94 8.02 17.19 2.02
CA ARG A 94 7.81 16.39 3.21
C ARG A 94 6.60 15.50 2.98
N LYS A 95 6.76 14.21 3.22
CA LYS A 95 5.69 13.25 2.99
C LYS A 95 5.45 12.44 4.24
N MET A 96 4.20 12.07 4.45
CA MET A 96 3.84 11.10 5.47
C MET A 96 3.60 9.77 4.78
N ILE A 97 4.17 8.71 5.37
CA ILE A 97 3.96 7.34 4.92
C ILE A 97 3.15 6.65 6.00
N TYR A 98 2.01 6.12 5.63
CA TYR A 98 1.16 5.38 6.57
C TYR A 98 0.99 3.97 6.06
N GLN A 99 1.32 3.01 6.91
CA GLN A 99 1.25 1.60 6.56
C GLN A 99 0.28 0.94 7.53
N THR A 100 -0.66 0.19 7.01
CA THR A 100 -1.63 -0.47 7.88
C THR A 100 -2.07 -1.77 7.23
N ALA A 101 -2.27 -2.80 8.05
CA ALA A 101 -2.77 -4.07 7.55
C ALA A 101 -4.23 -3.90 7.14
N TRP A 102 -4.60 -4.52 6.02
CA TRP A 102 -6.02 -4.64 5.69
C TRP A 102 -6.46 -6.05 6.00
N LYS A 103 -7.72 -6.18 6.34
CA LYS A 103 -8.22 -7.44 6.87
C LYS A 103 -9.46 -7.87 6.13
N GLU A 104 -9.67 -9.17 6.13
CA GLU A 104 -10.86 -9.76 5.57
C GLU A 104 -11.40 -10.72 6.62
N ASN A 105 -12.60 -10.47 7.08
CA ASN A 105 -13.23 -11.28 8.13
C ASN A 105 -12.34 -11.34 9.38
N GLY A 106 -11.70 -10.24 9.71
CA GLY A 106 -10.88 -10.14 10.92
C GLY A 106 -9.48 -10.67 10.79
N GLU A 107 -9.14 -11.26 9.66
CA GLU A 107 -7.80 -11.81 9.47
C GLU A 107 -6.99 -10.95 8.52
N VAL A 108 -5.70 -10.84 8.78
CA VAL A 108 -4.82 -10.04 7.96
C VAL A 108 -4.78 -10.61 6.54
N ALA A 109 -5.08 -9.77 5.57
CA ALA A 109 -5.05 -10.16 4.17
C ALA A 109 -3.89 -9.51 3.43
N GLY A 110 -3.30 -8.47 4.00
CA GLY A 110 -2.18 -7.79 3.37
C GLY A 110 -1.90 -6.46 4.03
N LEU A 111 -1.25 -5.58 3.29
CA LEU A 111 -0.83 -4.28 3.79
C LEU A 111 -1.20 -3.21 2.79
N VAL A 112 -1.61 -2.06 3.28
CA VAL A 112 -1.83 -0.88 2.46
C VAL A 112 -0.80 0.16 2.87
N GLU A 113 -0.13 0.76 1.89
CA GLU A 113 0.76 1.88 2.14
C GLU A 113 0.22 3.10 1.43
N ILE A 114 0.06 4.20 2.18
CA ILE A 114 -0.40 5.46 1.63
C ILE A 114 0.70 6.49 1.84
N SER A 115 1.07 7.19 0.78
CA SER A 115 2.09 8.22 0.82
C SER A 115 1.46 9.53 0.37
N MET A 116 1.58 10.57 1.19
CA MET A 116 0.98 11.86 0.85
C MET A 116 1.91 12.99 1.22
N VAL A 117 1.83 14.07 0.46
CA VAL A 117 2.61 15.27 0.73
C VAL A 117 1.96 16.01 1.90
N ILE A 118 2.79 16.45 2.84
CA ILE A 118 2.33 17.24 3.99
C ILE A 118 2.71 18.69 3.74
N PRO A 119 1.76 19.64 3.81
CA PRO A 119 2.10 21.06 3.70
C PRO A 119 3.03 21.46 4.84
N GLU A 120 3.95 22.38 4.57
CA GLU A 120 4.87 22.84 5.60
C GLU A 120 4.14 23.50 6.76
N ASP A 121 3.09 24.24 6.45
CA ASP A 121 2.35 24.96 7.46
C ASP A 121 1.01 24.29 7.74
N MET A 122 1.03 22.98 7.85
CA MET A 122 -0.18 22.21 8.09
C MET A 122 -0.89 22.70 9.34
N PRO A 123 -2.16 23.10 9.23
CA PRO A 123 -2.89 23.58 10.41
C PRO A 123 -3.07 22.50 11.45
N HIS A 124 -3.12 22.93 12.69
CA HIS A 124 -3.35 22.00 13.80
C HIS A 124 -4.45 22.57 14.69
N TYR A 125 -5.44 21.76 14.99
CA TYR A 125 -6.57 22.17 15.81
C TYR A 125 -6.73 21.22 17.00
N VAL A 126 -6.96 21.78 18.17
CA VAL A 126 -7.28 20.99 19.33
C VAL A 126 -8.79 21.04 19.50
N ARG A 127 -9.42 19.90 19.57
CA ARG A 127 -10.87 19.85 19.63
C ARG A 127 -11.37 19.15 20.87
#